data_4e9deaf2b351583d132ecfb66fd5fd05
#
_entry.id   4e9deaf2b351583d132ecfb66fd5fd05
#
_cell.length_a   1.000
_cell.length_b   1.000
_cell.length_c   1.000
_cell.angle_alpha   90.00
_cell.angle_beta   90.00
_cell.angle_gamma   90.00
#
_symmetry.space_group_name_H-M   'P 1'
#
loop_
_entity.id
_entity.type
_entity.pdbx_description
1 polymer ?
#
loop_
_entity_poly.entity_id
_entity_poly.type
_entity_poly.pdbx_seq_one_letter_code
_entity_poly.pdbx_strand_id
1 'polypeptide(L)'
;VAAQGYKKVKSADIASISEDKKQLGKIENIKCDCICVSGFWTPTIHLASQSGNKTKFDQAIDAFVPGTSKQNETTLGAANGIFSLEETLKTSFETGNELSKKITEKENKVPIPNVIEKKSSIHDKFWCVPLPKGKNYKRFLDFQNDVAVSDIEIALREGYRSIEHVKRYTTLGMATDQGKTSNLNGLQLVSDIENKVVPAVGHTTFRPPYTPVSIGAIVGREVGKHSKPTRKSPMHVWHEKNNAVFVDAGVWLRPRYYKKGNENLFEASKREARNVRTNVGVCDVTTLGKIDVKGPDAAEFLNRVYTNAWLKLPVGKARYGVMLREDGIVMDDGTTTRISEHHYHMTTTTAQAANVLSHLE
;
A
#
# COMPACT_ATOMS: atom_id res chain seq x y z
N VAL A 1 19.84 -5.70 16.19
CA VAL A 1 19.37 -5.92 17.57
C VAL A 1 18.28 -4.91 17.94
N ALA A 2 18.48 -3.62 17.64
CA ALA A 2 17.48 -2.58 17.86
C ALA A 2 17.64 -1.44 16.86
N ALA A 3 16.53 -0.80 16.51
CA ALA A 3 16.51 0.48 15.80
C ALA A 3 16.33 1.60 16.85
N GLN A 4 17.11 2.66 16.73
CA GLN A 4 17.08 3.81 17.63
C GLN A 4 16.47 5.01 16.89
N GLY A 5 15.58 5.74 17.57
CA GLY A 5 14.92 6.93 17.05
C GLY A 5 13.50 7.03 17.61
N TYR A 6 12.81 8.15 17.34
CA TYR A 6 11.42 8.35 17.78
C TYR A 6 10.47 8.54 16.58
N LYS A 7 10.68 9.59 15.79
CA LYS A 7 9.88 9.85 14.57
C LYS A 7 10.50 9.23 13.32
N LYS A 8 11.81 9.00 13.34
CA LYS A 8 12.59 8.38 12.27
C LYS A 8 13.77 7.63 12.87
N VAL A 9 14.29 6.67 12.11
CA VAL A 9 15.53 5.96 12.48
C VAL A 9 16.68 6.97 12.55
N LYS A 10 17.52 6.83 13.57
CA LYS A 10 18.74 7.63 13.77
C LYS A 10 19.99 6.77 13.84
N SER A 11 19.85 5.53 14.26
CA SER A 11 20.90 4.54 14.30
C SER A 11 20.33 3.13 14.46
N ALA A 12 21.16 2.14 14.19
CA ALA A 12 20.91 0.73 14.41
C ALA A 12 21.95 0.14 15.36
N ASP A 13 21.49 -0.64 16.33
CA ASP A 13 22.36 -1.46 17.17
C ASP A 13 22.54 -2.81 16.49
N ILE A 14 23.77 -3.16 16.13
CA ILE A 14 24.12 -4.44 15.54
C ILE A 14 25.03 -5.23 16.45
N ALA A 15 25.02 -6.54 16.34
CA ALA A 15 25.92 -7.42 17.06
C ALA A 15 26.18 -8.68 16.25
N SER A 16 27.34 -9.32 16.43
CA SER A 16 27.53 -10.70 16.02
C SER A 16 26.64 -11.62 16.82
N ILE A 17 26.35 -12.79 16.27
CA ILE A 17 25.58 -13.83 16.96
C ILE A 17 26.44 -15.09 17.05
N SER A 18 26.31 -15.81 18.16
CA SER A 18 26.97 -17.11 18.38
C SER A 18 26.47 -18.16 17.37
N GLU A 19 27.25 -19.22 17.13
CA GLU A 19 26.88 -20.31 16.21
C GLU A 19 25.57 -20.99 16.63
N ASP A 20 25.33 -21.14 17.93
CA ASP A 20 24.07 -21.67 18.50
C ASP A 20 22.89 -20.67 18.45
N LYS A 21 23.13 -19.45 17.93
CA LYS A 21 22.15 -18.36 17.77
C LYS A 21 21.47 -17.89 19.06
N LYS A 22 22.06 -18.17 20.21
CA LYS A 22 21.48 -17.84 21.53
C LYS A 22 22.11 -16.64 22.21
N GLN A 23 23.32 -16.26 21.83
CA GLN A 23 24.05 -15.19 22.49
C GLN A 23 24.47 -14.09 21.49
N LEU A 24 24.37 -12.85 21.95
CA LEU A 24 24.83 -11.69 21.19
C LEU A 24 26.25 -11.34 21.63
N GLY A 25 27.10 -11.04 20.66
CA GLY A 25 28.40 -10.45 20.91
C GLY A 25 28.30 -8.98 21.32
N LYS A 26 29.41 -8.27 21.18
CA LYS A 26 29.46 -6.83 21.49
C LYS A 26 28.51 -6.06 20.58
N ILE A 27 27.67 -5.22 21.19
CA ILE A 27 26.73 -4.37 20.46
C ILE A 27 27.49 -3.12 19.99
N GLU A 28 27.34 -2.81 18.71
CA GLU A 28 27.84 -1.62 18.06
C GLU A 28 26.70 -0.78 17.53
N ASN A 29 26.75 0.54 17.76
CA ASN A 29 25.76 1.47 17.26
C ASN A 29 26.23 2.11 15.97
N ILE A 30 25.46 1.91 14.89
CA ILE A 30 25.74 2.49 13.57
C ILE A 30 24.72 3.60 13.30
N LYS A 31 25.20 4.82 13.05
CA LYS A 31 24.33 5.93 12.62
C LYS A 31 23.80 5.68 11.22
N CYS A 32 22.50 5.72 11.08
CA CYS A 32 21.79 5.57 9.81
C CYS A 32 20.41 6.22 9.91
N ASP A 33 19.87 6.59 8.77
CA ASP A 33 18.51 7.13 8.61
C ASP A 33 17.53 6.11 7.99
N CYS A 34 18.06 5.02 7.47
CA CYS A 34 17.30 3.92 6.89
C CYS A 34 17.92 2.56 7.25
N ILE A 35 17.10 1.55 7.49
CA ILE A 35 17.51 0.15 7.70
C ILE A 35 16.82 -0.70 6.63
N CYS A 36 17.60 -1.29 5.72
CA CYS A 36 17.09 -2.23 4.75
C CYS A 36 17.18 -3.65 5.31
N VAL A 37 16.05 -4.37 5.36
CA VAL A 37 15.99 -5.73 5.85
C VAL A 37 15.60 -6.66 4.70
N SER A 38 16.44 -7.68 4.46
CA SER A 38 16.14 -8.77 3.54
C SER A 38 16.23 -10.09 4.31
N GLY A 39 15.07 -10.72 4.49
CA GLY A 39 14.97 -12.02 5.13
C GLY A 39 15.21 -13.16 4.14
N PHE A 40 14.62 -14.31 4.43
CA PHE A 40 14.62 -15.45 3.53
C PHE A 40 13.30 -15.53 2.75
N TRP A 41 13.27 -16.41 1.74
CA TRP A 41 12.09 -16.65 0.94
C TRP A 41 11.23 -17.76 1.55
N THR A 42 9.92 -17.60 1.54
CA THR A 42 8.97 -18.65 1.89
C THR A 42 8.03 -18.92 0.73
N PRO A 43 7.59 -20.19 0.53
CA PRO A 43 6.60 -20.50 -0.49
C PRO A 43 5.27 -19.77 -0.25
N THR A 44 4.70 -19.22 -1.30
CA THR A 44 3.36 -18.60 -1.23
C THR A 44 2.29 -19.66 -1.48
N ILE A 45 1.88 -20.35 -0.45
CA ILE A 45 0.95 -21.50 -0.51
C ILE A 45 -0.53 -21.11 -0.47
N HIS A 46 -0.85 -19.83 -0.51
CA HIS A 46 -2.22 -19.32 -0.30
C HIS A 46 -3.21 -19.87 -1.32
N LEU A 47 -2.89 -19.80 -2.62
CA LEU A 47 -3.78 -20.28 -3.68
C LEU A 47 -4.02 -21.77 -3.59
N ALA A 48 -2.95 -22.56 -3.38
CA ALA A 48 -3.05 -24.00 -3.19
C ALA A 48 -3.91 -24.36 -1.97
N SER A 49 -3.78 -23.62 -0.86
CA SER A 49 -4.62 -23.81 0.33
C SER A 49 -6.08 -23.45 0.08
N GLN A 50 -6.33 -22.38 -0.69
CA GLN A 50 -7.69 -21.92 -1.01
C GLN A 50 -8.42 -22.87 -1.96
N SER A 51 -7.70 -23.59 -2.83
CA SER A 51 -8.25 -24.66 -3.68
C SER A 51 -8.52 -25.95 -2.91
N GLY A 52 -8.24 -25.99 -1.62
CA GLY A 52 -8.54 -27.10 -0.71
C GLY A 52 -7.41 -28.12 -0.57
N ASN A 53 -6.20 -27.80 -1.04
CA ASN A 53 -5.04 -28.65 -0.88
C ASN A 53 -4.54 -28.65 0.56
N LYS A 54 -4.14 -29.83 1.04
CA LYS A 54 -3.37 -29.93 2.27
C LYS A 54 -1.92 -29.56 1.96
N THR A 55 -1.34 -28.73 2.81
CA THR A 55 0.08 -28.39 2.75
C THR A 55 0.91 -29.51 3.40
N LYS A 56 2.16 -29.66 2.98
CA LYS A 56 3.18 -30.50 3.63
C LYS A 56 4.36 -29.65 4.06
N PHE A 57 5.01 -30.02 5.14
CA PHE A 57 6.21 -29.34 5.60
C PHE A 57 7.44 -29.93 4.91
N ASP A 58 8.27 -29.07 4.35
CA ASP A 58 9.54 -29.43 3.74
C ASP A 58 10.68 -29.03 4.67
N GLN A 59 11.38 -30.02 5.23
CA GLN A 59 12.49 -29.82 6.18
C GLN A 59 13.72 -29.16 5.54
N ALA A 60 13.91 -29.34 4.22
CA ALA A 60 15.08 -28.78 3.54
C ALA A 60 15.03 -27.25 3.50
N ILE A 61 13.84 -26.69 3.38
CA ILE A 61 13.61 -25.24 3.32
C ILE A 61 12.91 -24.70 4.59
N ASP A 62 12.59 -25.57 5.57
CA ASP A 62 11.82 -25.26 6.80
C ASP A 62 10.55 -24.46 6.55
N ALA A 63 9.79 -24.84 5.54
CA ALA A 63 8.58 -24.14 5.16
C ALA A 63 7.49 -25.13 4.70
N PHE A 64 6.25 -24.66 4.71
CA PHE A 64 5.17 -25.41 4.11
C PHE A 64 5.16 -25.21 2.59
N VAL A 65 4.96 -26.29 1.86
CA VAL A 65 4.76 -26.33 0.41
C VAL A 65 3.40 -26.93 0.09
N PRO A 66 2.84 -26.71 -1.11
CA PRO A 66 1.64 -27.39 -1.56
C PRO A 66 1.79 -28.91 -1.48
N GLY A 67 0.78 -29.59 -0.99
CA GLY A 67 0.69 -31.05 -1.00
C GLY A 67 -0.02 -31.56 -2.25
N THR A 68 -0.73 -32.68 -2.11
CA THR A 68 -1.51 -33.26 -3.21
C THR A 68 -2.69 -32.36 -3.55
N SER A 69 -2.78 -31.97 -4.82
CA SER A 69 -3.90 -31.15 -5.31
C SER A 69 -5.21 -31.94 -5.31
N LYS A 70 -6.30 -31.27 -4.93
CA LYS A 70 -7.67 -31.78 -5.07
C LYS A 70 -8.33 -31.35 -6.38
N GLN A 71 -7.74 -30.39 -7.08
CA GLN A 71 -8.23 -29.84 -8.33
C GLN A 71 -7.20 -30.08 -9.44
N ASN A 72 -7.61 -29.82 -10.68
CA ASN A 72 -6.70 -29.90 -11.84
C ASN A 72 -5.78 -28.65 -11.85
N GLU A 73 -4.87 -28.61 -10.91
CA GLU A 73 -3.88 -27.54 -10.75
C GLU A 73 -2.50 -28.12 -10.45
N THR A 74 -1.47 -27.35 -10.81
CA THR A 74 -0.08 -27.67 -10.49
C THR A 74 0.61 -26.39 -10.01
N THR A 75 1.25 -26.46 -8.85
CA THR A 75 2.01 -25.32 -8.30
C THR A 75 3.49 -25.52 -8.63
N LEU A 76 4.13 -24.47 -9.14
CA LEU A 76 5.51 -24.47 -9.61
C LEU A 76 6.31 -23.30 -9.01
N GLY A 77 7.65 -23.36 -9.18
CA GLY A 77 8.57 -22.29 -8.79
C GLY A 77 8.56 -22.01 -7.29
N ALA A 78 8.75 -20.75 -6.92
CA ALA A 78 8.87 -20.33 -5.52
C ALA A 78 7.63 -20.68 -4.67
N ALA A 79 6.45 -20.74 -5.26
CA ALA A 79 5.23 -21.17 -4.56
C ALA A 79 5.25 -22.66 -4.19
N ASN A 80 6.09 -23.46 -4.85
CA ASN A 80 6.34 -24.86 -4.53
C ASN A 80 7.70 -25.09 -3.84
N GLY A 81 8.34 -24.02 -3.33
CA GLY A 81 9.61 -24.11 -2.61
C GLY A 81 10.86 -24.17 -3.50
N ILE A 82 10.73 -23.98 -4.80
CA ILE A 82 11.84 -23.95 -5.75
C ILE A 82 12.27 -22.50 -5.97
N PHE A 83 13.39 -22.09 -5.37
CA PHE A 83 13.85 -20.69 -5.41
C PHE A 83 14.96 -20.44 -6.45
N SER A 84 15.54 -21.49 -7.03
CA SER A 84 16.47 -21.41 -8.16
C SER A 84 15.73 -21.05 -9.44
N LEU A 85 16.23 -20.06 -10.18
CA LEU A 85 15.66 -19.67 -11.47
C LEU A 85 15.82 -20.79 -12.51
N GLU A 86 17.00 -21.43 -12.55
CA GLU A 86 17.29 -22.55 -13.44
C GLU A 86 16.30 -23.68 -13.24
N GLU A 87 16.13 -24.14 -11.99
CA GLU A 87 15.22 -25.24 -11.64
C GLU A 87 13.74 -24.86 -11.83
N THR A 88 13.38 -23.60 -11.53
CA THR A 88 12.03 -23.08 -11.79
C THR A 88 11.69 -23.14 -13.27
N LEU A 89 12.57 -22.66 -14.13
CA LEU A 89 12.35 -22.69 -15.58
C LEU A 89 12.27 -24.14 -16.09
N LYS A 90 13.23 -24.99 -15.69
CA LYS A 90 13.24 -26.40 -16.08
C LYS A 90 11.92 -27.09 -15.73
N THR A 91 11.52 -27.05 -14.46
CA THR A 91 10.29 -27.73 -14.01
C THR A 91 9.03 -27.13 -14.64
N SER A 92 9.01 -25.80 -14.89
CA SER A 92 7.87 -25.16 -15.53
C SER A 92 7.71 -25.55 -17.00
N PHE A 93 8.80 -25.62 -17.75
CA PHE A 93 8.77 -26.08 -19.15
C PHE A 93 8.42 -27.56 -19.26
N GLU A 94 9.00 -28.41 -18.41
CA GLU A 94 8.67 -29.84 -18.37
C GLU A 94 7.18 -30.05 -18.08
N THR A 95 6.65 -29.43 -17.03
CA THR A 95 5.23 -29.52 -16.67
C THR A 95 4.32 -28.93 -17.75
N GLY A 96 4.70 -27.80 -18.35
CA GLY A 96 3.95 -27.19 -19.45
C GLY A 96 3.85 -28.11 -20.68
N ASN A 97 4.95 -28.78 -21.03
CA ASN A 97 4.98 -29.76 -22.13
C ASN A 97 4.09 -30.98 -21.82
N GLU A 98 4.13 -31.50 -20.58
CA GLU A 98 3.28 -32.62 -20.16
C GLU A 98 1.79 -32.25 -20.18
N LEU A 99 1.43 -31.08 -19.67
CA LEU A 99 0.05 -30.59 -19.67
C LEU A 99 -0.46 -30.34 -21.11
N SER A 100 0.39 -29.74 -21.96
CA SER A 100 0.08 -29.54 -23.38
C SER A 100 -0.22 -30.88 -24.07
N LYS A 101 0.61 -31.90 -23.85
CA LYS A 101 0.40 -33.26 -24.37
C LYS A 101 -0.91 -33.87 -23.90
N LYS A 102 -1.27 -33.70 -22.63
CA LYS A 102 -2.54 -34.20 -22.07
C LYS A 102 -3.78 -33.52 -22.69
N ILE A 103 -3.70 -32.22 -22.99
CA ILE A 103 -4.83 -31.43 -23.49
C ILE A 103 -4.98 -31.55 -25.00
N THR A 104 -3.85 -31.50 -25.74
CA THR A 104 -3.87 -31.42 -27.21
C THR A 104 -3.61 -32.75 -27.91
N GLU A 105 -3.24 -33.79 -27.16
CA GLU A 105 -2.78 -35.09 -27.63
C GLU A 105 -1.56 -35.01 -28.60
N LYS A 106 -0.95 -33.82 -28.69
CA LYS A 106 0.23 -33.56 -29.53
C LYS A 106 1.47 -33.33 -28.68
N GLU A 107 2.60 -33.87 -29.14
CA GLU A 107 3.88 -33.64 -28.50
C GLU A 107 4.50 -32.33 -29.02
N ASN A 108 4.34 -31.24 -28.29
CA ASN A 108 5.00 -29.97 -28.54
C ASN A 108 6.12 -29.78 -27.51
N LYS A 109 7.38 -30.05 -27.92
CA LYS A 109 8.53 -29.82 -27.03
C LYS A 109 9.05 -28.38 -27.24
N VAL A 110 8.81 -27.54 -26.25
CA VAL A 110 9.45 -26.21 -26.20
C VAL A 110 10.82 -26.38 -25.54
N PRO A 111 11.91 -25.88 -26.13
CA PRO A 111 13.26 -26.02 -25.55
C PRO A 111 13.35 -25.25 -24.22
N ILE A 112 13.98 -25.89 -23.24
CA ILE A 112 14.23 -25.30 -21.93
C ILE A 112 15.34 -24.24 -22.06
N PRO A 113 15.11 -22.99 -21.60
CA PRO A 113 16.15 -21.97 -21.62
C PRO A 113 17.36 -22.37 -20.76
N ASN A 114 18.55 -22.18 -21.28
CA ASN A 114 19.77 -22.36 -20.50
C ASN A 114 20.03 -21.11 -19.65
N VAL A 115 20.16 -21.29 -18.34
CA VAL A 115 20.41 -20.22 -17.38
C VAL A 115 21.66 -20.55 -16.59
N ILE A 116 22.59 -19.59 -16.52
CA ILE A 116 23.76 -19.69 -15.66
C ILE A 116 23.43 -18.98 -14.35
N GLU A 117 23.11 -19.77 -13.32
CA GLU A 117 22.82 -19.24 -12.00
C GLU A 117 23.99 -19.51 -11.04
N LYS A 118 24.41 -18.48 -10.30
CA LYS A 118 25.28 -18.68 -9.15
C LYS A 118 24.47 -19.38 -8.06
N LYS A 119 24.89 -20.58 -7.64
CA LYS A 119 24.29 -21.25 -6.49
C LYS A 119 24.34 -20.28 -5.30
N SER A 120 23.16 -19.87 -4.83
CA SER A 120 23.07 -19.11 -3.60
C SER A 120 23.47 -20.01 -2.42
N SER A 121 24.22 -19.47 -1.47
CA SER A 121 24.48 -20.16 -0.22
C SER A 121 23.15 -20.44 0.48
N ILE A 122 23.03 -21.63 1.08
CA ILE A 122 21.91 -21.95 1.98
C ILE A 122 21.96 -20.91 3.10
N HIS A 123 20.89 -20.13 3.22
CA HIS A 123 20.79 -19.11 4.25
C HIS A 123 20.59 -19.78 5.60
N ASP A 124 21.38 -19.37 6.58
CA ASP A 124 21.22 -19.81 7.95
C ASP A 124 19.87 -19.34 8.50
N LYS A 125 19.06 -20.30 8.94
CA LYS A 125 17.74 -20.06 9.48
C LYS A 125 17.83 -19.32 10.82
N PHE A 126 17.17 -18.18 10.92
CA PHE A 126 17.22 -17.33 12.10
C PHE A 126 15.84 -16.66 12.32
N TRP A 127 15.08 -17.21 13.26
CA TRP A 127 13.67 -16.85 13.43
C TRP A 127 13.41 -15.74 14.43
N CYS A 128 14.28 -15.61 15.44
CA CYS A 128 14.08 -14.65 16.50
C CYS A 128 15.41 -14.15 17.06
N VAL A 129 15.56 -12.82 17.09
CA VAL A 129 16.77 -12.20 17.66
C VAL A 129 16.79 -12.35 19.17
N PRO A 130 17.87 -12.86 19.80
CA PRO A 130 18.01 -12.87 21.24
C PRO A 130 18.01 -11.44 21.80
N LEU A 131 17.48 -11.27 23.01
CA LEU A 131 17.51 -9.97 23.68
C LEU A 131 18.86 -9.76 24.39
N PRO A 132 19.43 -8.57 24.32
CA PRO A 132 20.58 -8.22 25.15
C PRO A 132 20.22 -8.31 26.64
N LYS A 133 21.20 -8.71 27.48
CA LYS A 133 21.00 -8.78 28.94
C LYS A 133 20.44 -7.47 29.49
N GLY A 134 19.34 -7.53 30.26
CA GLY A 134 18.71 -6.38 30.88
C GLY A 134 17.97 -5.43 29.94
N LYS A 135 17.77 -5.81 28.69
CA LYS A 135 16.97 -5.03 27.72
C LYS A 135 15.71 -5.80 27.35
N ASN A 136 14.62 -5.07 27.20
CA ASN A 136 13.33 -5.60 26.77
C ASN A 136 12.86 -4.83 25.53
N TYR A 137 13.44 -5.16 24.37
CA TYR A 137 13.02 -4.57 23.09
C TYR A 137 11.84 -5.36 22.53
N LYS A 138 10.89 -4.67 21.91
CA LYS A 138 9.85 -5.32 21.13
C LYS A 138 10.46 -6.00 19.91
N ARG A 139 10.15 -7.29 19.72
CA ARG A 139 10.54 -8.09 18.57
C ARG A 139 9.28 -8.36 17.74
N PHE A 140 9.08 -7.57 16.69
CA PHE A 140 7.88 -7.66 15.85
C PHE A 140 7.91 -8.89 14.95
N LEU A 141 6.79 -9.57 14.87
CA LEU A 141 6.51 -10.67 13.95
C LEU A 141 5.64 -10.22 12.78
N ASP A 142 4.64 -9.41 13.06
CA ASP A 142 3.71 -8.85 12.09
C ASP A 142 3.70 -7.32 12.22
N PHE A 143 4.27 -6.64 11.22
CA PHE A 143 4.37 -5.18 11.23
C PHE A 143 3.04 -4.48 10.89
N GLN A 144 2.09 -5.18 10.25
CA GLN A 144 0.82 -4.57 9.88
C GLN A 144 -0.15 -4.47 11.07
N ASN A 145 -0.06 -5.43 11.99
CA ASN A 145 -0.89 -5.47 13.21
C ASN A 145 -0.07 -5.32 14.50
N ASP A 146 1.19 -4.91 14.39
CA ASP A 146 2.11 -4.70 15.52
C ASP A 146 2.24 -5.92 16.48
N VAL A 147 2.09 -7.14 15.93
CA VAL A 147 2.22 -8.36 16.72
C VAL A 147 3.68 -8.62 17.03
N ALA A 148 4.00 -8.71 18.30
CA ALA A 148 5.34 -8.98 18.82
C ALA A 148 5.47 -10.41 19.38
N VAL A 149 6.70 -10.84 19.62
CA VAL A 149 7.01 -12.11 20.31
C VAL A 149 6.28 -12.23 21.64
N SER A 150 6.24 -11.15 22.44
CA SER A 150 5.53 -11.10 23.72
C SER A 150 4.03 -11.43 23.60
N ASP A 151 3.39 -11.10 22.49
CA ASP A 151 1.96 -11.35 22.31
C ASP A 151 1.70 -12.84 22.09
N ILE A 152 2.62 -13.52 21.39
CA ILE A 152 2.58 -14.99 21.25
C ILE A 152 2.83 -15.65 22.61
N GLU A 153 3.82 -15.19 23.37
CA GLU A 153 4.10 -15.69 24.72
C GLU A 153 2.89 -15.54 25.65
N ILE A 154 2.18 -14.41 25.59
CA ILE A 154 0.94 -14.16 26.32
C ILE A 154 -0.15 -15.14 25.88
N ALA A 155 -0.38 -15.25 24.57
CA ALA A 155 -1.41 -16.15 24.05
C ALA A 155 -1.22 -17.61 24.51
N LEU A 156 0.02 -18.11 24.48
CA LEU A 156 0.34 -19.46 24.93
C LEU A 156 0.18 -19.60 26.45
N ARG A 157 0.56 -18.59 27.24
CA ARG A 157 0.36 -18.55 28.69
C ARG A 157 -1.12 -18.56 29.08
N GLU A 158 -1.96 -17.85 28.30
CA GLU A 158 -3.43 -17.84 28.45
C GLU A 158 -4.10 -19.16 28.03
N GLY A 159 -3.32 -20.12 27.51
CA GLY A 159 -3.81 -21.46 27.16
C GLY A 159 -4.21 -21.68 25.69
N TYR A 160 -3.99 -20.71 24.82
CA TYR A 160 -4.23 -20.89 23.38
C TYR A 160 -3.14 -21.75 22.75
N ARG A 161 -3.44 -23.01 22.47
CA ARG A 161 -2.48 -24.01 21.93
C ARG A 161 -2.56 -24.19 20.42
N SER A 162 -3.75 -24.01 19.85
CA SER A 162 -3.94 -24.07 18.41
C SER A 162 -3.43 -22.78 17.75
N ILE A 163 -2.62 -22.92 16.71
CA ILE A 163 -2.13 -21.76 15.95
C ILE A 163 -3.27 -20.88 15.40
N GLU A 164 -4.40 -21.48 15.05
CA GLU A 164 -5.59 -20.75 14.60
C GLU A 164 -6.21 -19.89 15.73
N HIS A 165 -6.10 -20.32 16.97
CA HIS A 165 -6.55 -19.53 18.12
C HIS A 165 -5.52 -18.46 18.49
N VAL A 166 -4.22 -18.80 18.48
CA VAL A 166 -3.13 -17.82 18.67
C VAL A 166 -3.25 -16.71 17.65
N LYS A 167 -3.48 -17.05 16.36
CA LYS A 167 -3.73 -16.08 15.29
C LYS A 167 -4.88 -15.13 15.62
N ARG A 168 -6.03 -15.64 16.10
CA ARG A 168 -7.19 -14.80 16.42
C ARG A 168 -7.00 -13.96 17.66
N TYR A 169 -6.30 -14.47 18.63
CA TYR A 169 -6.01 -13.74 19.86
C TYR A 169 -5.04 -12.58 19.62
N THR A 170 -4.00 -12.80 18.82
CA THR A 170 -2.92 -11.83 18.56
C THR A 170 -3.10 -11.00 17.30
N THR A 171 -4.03 -11.37 16.41
CA THR A 171 -4.18 -10.87 15.04
C THR A 171 -3.00 -11.19 14.10
N LEU A 172 -2.12 -12.12 14.47
CA LEU A 172 -0.99 -12.57 13.65
C LEU A 172 -1.46 -13.02 12.25
N GLY A 173 -0.94 -12.41 11.20
CA GLY A 173 -1.24 -12.78 9.82
C GLY A 173 -2.69 -12.52 9.39
N MET A 174 -3.42 -11.65 10.09
CA MET A 174 -4.79 -11.27 9.74
C MET A 174 -4.87 -9.98 8.91
N ALA A 175 -3.76 -9.31 8.66
CA ALA A 175 -3.72 -8.11 7.87
C ALA A 175 -3.78 -8.38 6.35
N THR A 176 -3.61 -7.33 5.54
CA THR A 176 -3.80 -7.38 4.09
C THR A 176 -2.85 -8.31 3.35
N ASP A 177 -1.67 -8.59 3.91
CA ASP A 177 -0.72 -9.57 3.35
C ASP A 177 -1.11 -11.03 3.64
N GLN A 178 -2.13 -11.26 4.46
CA GLN A 178 -2.60 -12.60 4.87
C GLN A 178 -1.47 -13.46 5.46
N GLY A 179 -0.55 -12.82 6.19
CA GLY A 179 0.54 -13.48 6.90
C GLY A 179 1.68 -13.98 6.02
N LYS A 180 1.82 -13.49 4.77
CA LYS A 180 2.92 -13.89 3.87
C LYS A 180 4.29 -13.62 4.47
N THR A 181 4.43 -12.57 5.25
CA THR A 181 5.70 -12.15 5.88
C THR A 181 5.84 -12.59 7.34
N SER A 182 4.77 -13.02 8.00
CA SER A 182 4.74 -13.22 9.45
C SER A 182 4.39 -14.63 9.90
N ASN A 183 3.57 -15.37 9.16
CA ASN A 183 3.02 -16.65 9.62
C ASN A 183 4.10 -17.69 9.95
N LEU A 184 5.11 -17.85 9.10
CA LEU A 184 6.14 -18.87 9.32
C LEU A 184 6.99 -18.54 10.55
N ASN A 185 7.33 -17.27 10.75
CA ASN A 185 8.06 -16.83 11.95
C ASN A 185 7.24 -17.08 13.23
N GLY A 186 5.94 -16.80 13.19
CA GLY A 186 5.04 -17.10 14.31
C GLY A 186 4.91 -18.59 14.60
N LEU A 187 4.80 -19.42 13.56
CA LEU A 187 4.76 -20.89 13.71
C LEU A 187 6.03 -21.43 14.33
N GLN A 188 7.19 -20.96 13.88
CA GLN A 188 8.46 -21.37 14.43
C GLN A 188 8.59 -20.97 15.91
N LEU A 189 8.17 -19.73 16.25
CA LEU A 189 8.19 -19.27 17.63
C LEU A 189 7.28 -20.12 18.54
N VAL A 190 6.07 -20.45 18.09
CA VAL A 190 5.18 -21.36 18.84
C VAL A 190 5.82 -22.75 19.00
N SER A 191 6.45 -23.25 17.92
CA SER A 191 7.20 -24.50 17.93
C SER A 191 8.30 -24.51 19.00
N ASP A 192 9.10 -23.44 19.06
CA ASP A 192 10.19 -23.29 20.02
C ASP A 192 9.69 -23.18 21.47
N ILE A 193 8.65 -22.39 21.73
CA ILE A 193 8.08 -22.20 23.08
C ILE A 193 7.39 -23.47 23.58
N GLU A 194 6.64 -24.15 22.71
CA GLU A 194 5.93 -25.39 23.05
C GLU A 194 6.82 -26.64 23.00
N ASN A 195 8.08 -26.50 22.57
CA ASN A 195 9.02 -27.61 22.35
C ASN A 195 8.43 -28.70 21.43
N LYS A 196 7.79 -28.26 20.35
CA LYS A 196 7.16 -29.10 19.33
C LYS A 196 7.85 -28.87 17.99
N VAL A 197 7.72 -29.81 17.06
CA VAL A 197 8.12 -29.59 15.66
C VAL A 197 7.06 -28.78 14.92
N VAL A 198 7.47 -27.92 14.00
CA VAL A 198 6.54 -27.04 13.24
C VAL A 198 5.35 -27.78 12.62
N PRO A 199 5.52 -28.98 12.00
CA PRO A 199 4.38 -29.75 11.52
C PRO A 199 3.34 -30.12 12.57
N ALA A 200 3.74 -30.28 13.84
CA ALA A 200 2.82 -30.56 14.93
C ALA A 200 2.07 -29.32 15.42
N VAL A 201 2.64 -28.13 15.24
CA VAL A 201 1.95 -26.85 15.46
C VAL A 201 0.87 -26.62 14.39
N GLY A 202 1.12 -27.11 13.19
CA GLY A 202 0.26 -26.95 12.02
C GLY A 202 0.53 -25.66 11.27
N HIS A 203 -0.45 -25.19 10.52
CA HIS A 203 -0.40 -23.90 9.84
C HIS A 203 -1.75 -23.21 9.88
N THR A 204 -1.78 -21.92 9.64
CA THR A 204 -3.00 -21.13 9.58
C THR A 204 -3.70 -21.32 8.22
N THR A 205 -5.03 -21.34 8.24
CA THR A 205 -5.84 -21.36 7.02
C THR A 205 -5.86 -19.98 6.38
N PHE A 206 -5.51 -19.91 5.10
CA PHE A 206 -5.56 -18.69 4.32
C PHE A 206 -6.96 -18.49 3.74
N ARG A 207 -7.42 -17.24 3.75
CA ARG A 207 -8.73 -16.84 3.22
C ARG A 207 -8.58 -15.96 1.99
N PRO A 208 -9.50 -16.06 1.01
CA PRO A 208 -9.56 -15.08 -0.08
C PRO A 208 -9.84 -13.67 0.49
N PRO A 209 -9.39 -12.61 -0.20
CA PRO A 209 -8.61 -12.64 -1.44
C PRO A 209 -7.12 -12.94 -1.21
N TYR A 210 -6.44 -13.50 -2.22
CA TYR A 210 -4.99 -13.75 -2.18
C TYR A 210 -4.16 -12.46 -2.09
N THR A 211 -4.59 -11.42 -2.79
CA THR A 211 -4.06 -10.07 -2.70
C THR A 211 -5.16 -9.09 -2.30
N PRO A 212 -4.84 -7.97 -1.65
CA PRO A 212 -5.84 -6.94 -1.36
C PRO A 212 -6.57 -6.52 -2.63
N VAL A 213 -7.90 -6.51 -2.57
CA VAL A 213 -8.77 -6.12 -3.68
C VAL A 213 -9.51 -4.85 -3.29
N SER A 214 -9.40 -3.82 -4.13
CA SER A 214 -10.16 -2.59 -3.90
C SER A 214 -11.66 -2.80 -4.11
N ILE A 215 -12.47 -2.06 -3.38
CA ILE A 215 -13.93 -2.08 -3.56
C ILE A 215 -14.31 -1.76 -5.01
N GLY A 216 -13.57 -0.83 -5.65
CA GLY A 216 -13.78 -0.48 -7.06
C GLY A 216 -13.56 -1.66 -8.02
N ALA A 217 -12.59 -2.53 -7.75
CA ALA A 217 -12.37 -3.73 -8.55
C ALA A 217 -13.49 -4.76 -8.37
N ILE A 218 -14.04 -4.89 -7.15
CA ILE A 218 -15.18 -5.78 -6.88
C ILE A 218 -16.45 -5.27 -7.57
N VAL A 219 -16.69 -3.96 -7.53
CA VAL A 219 -17.86 -3.33 -8.18
C VAL A 219 -17.81 -3.48 -9.70
N GLY A 220 -16.61 -3.52 -10.30
CA GLY A 220 -16.42 -3.66 -11.73
C GLY A 220 -16.73 -2.38 -12.52
N ARG A 221 -17.09 -2.54 -13.80
CA ARG A 221 -17.34 -1.42 -14.72
C ARG A 221 -18.78 -0.92 -14.70
N GLU A 222 -19.73 -1.77 -14.34
CA GLU A 222 -21.15 -1.45 -14.23
C GLU A 222 -21.42 -0.81 -12.87
N VAL A 223 -21.13 0.47 -12.79
CA VAL A 223 -21.27 1.24 -11.55
C VAL A 223 -22.53 2.10 -11.63
N GLY A 224 -23.51 1.82 -10.80
CA GLY A 224 -24.71 2.65 -10.67
C GLY A 224 -24.43 4.02 -10.04
N LYS A 225 -25.47 4.82 -9.87
CA LYS A 225 -25.41 6.19 -9.31
C LYS A 225 -24.59 6.31 -8.00
N HIS A 226 -24.57 5.27 -7.19
CA HIS A 226 -23.96 5.28 -5.86
C HIS A 226 -22.43 5.07 -5.89
N SER A 227 -21.86 4.58 -6.97
CA SER A 227 -20.41 4.36 -7.07
C SER A 227 -19.63 5.64 -7.40
N LYS A 228 -20.27 6.63 -7.99
CA LYS A 228 -19.73 7.96 -8.24
C LYS A 228 -20.53 8.99 -7.44
N PRO A 229 -20.14 9.28 -6.20
CA PRO A 229 -20.86 10.27 -5.39
C PRO A 229 -20.83 11.63 -6.08
N THR A 230 -22.02 12.24 -6.21
CA THR A 230 -22.14 13.59 -6.76
C THR A 230 -22.39 14.57 -5.63
N ARG A 231 -21.50 15.53 -5.45
CA ARG A 231 -21.67 16.63 -4.50
C ARG A 231 -22.35 17.79 -5.17
N LYS A 232 -23.23 18.46 -4.43
CA LYS A 232 -23.96 19.67 -4.84
C LYS A 232 -23.53 20.84 -3.97
N SER A 233 -23.35 22.02 -4.56
CA SER A 233 -23.07 23.24 -3.79
C SER A 233 -24.33 23.69 -3.01
N PRO A 234 -24.18 24.51 -1.95
CA PRO A 234 -25.33 25.11 -1.27
C PRO A 234 -26.24 25.92 -2.19
N MET A 235 -25.69 26.42 -3.31
CA MET A 235 -26.42 27.19 -4.32
C MET A 235 -27.12 26.29 -5.38
N HIS A 236 -26.99 24.98 -5.31
CA HIS A 236 -27.45 24.09 -6.37
C HIS A 236 -28.92 24.28 -6.75
N VAL A 237 -29.81 24.39 -5.77
CA VAL A 237 -31.23 24.61 -6.01
C VAL A 237 -31.50 25.94 -6.72
N TRP A 238 -30.74 26.95 -6.40
CA TRP A 238 -30.82 28.25 -7.09
C TRP A 238 -30.38 28.15 -8.54
N HIS A 239 -29.28 27.43 -8.79
CA HIS A 239 -28.81 27.16 -10.14
C HIS A 239 -29.84 26.41 -11.00
N GLU A 240 -30.47 25.36 -10.45
CA GLU A 240 -31.53 24.62 -11.13
C GLU A 240 -32.72 25.51 -11.50
N LYS A 241 -33.17 26.36 -10.55
CA LYS A 241 -34.26 27.31 -10.79
C LYS A 241 -33.97 28.39 -11.85
N ASN A 242 -32.67 28.65 -12.08
CA ASN A 242 -32.22 29.61 -13.09
C ASN A 242 -31.75 28.91 -14.39
N ASN A 243 -32.20 27.69 -14.65
CA ASN A 243 -31.91 26.94 -15.87
C ASN A 243 -30.40 26.68 -16.11
N ALA A 244 -29.64 26.43 -15.04
CA ALA A 244 -28.25 26.07 -15.18
C ALA A 244 -28.12 24.71 -15.89
N VAL A 245 -27.23 24.62 -16.85
CA VAL A 245 -26.75 23.35 -17.40
C VAL A 245 -25.48 22.99 -16.65
N PHE A 246 -25.45 21.80 -16.08
CA PHE A 246 -24.39 21.36 -15.19
C PHE A 246 -23.32 20.54 -15.92
N VAL A 247 -22.16 20.51 -15.33
CA VAL A 247 -21.02 19.67 -15.72
C VAL A 247 -20.38 19.05 -14.49
N ASP A 248 -19.91 17.81 -14.62
CA ASP A 248 -19.11 17.14 -13.60
C ASP A 248 -17.71 17.75 -13.53
N ALA A 249 -17.28 18.15 -12.33
CA ALA A 249 -15.92 18.56 -12.03
C ALA A 249 -15.43 17.73 -10.82
N GLY A 250 -14.70 16.64 -11.08
CA GLY A 250 -14.41 15.63 -10.07
C GLY A 250 -15.71 15.00 -9.55
N VAL A 251 -15.93 15.12 -8.24
CA VAL A 251 -17.18 14.67 -7.58
C VAL A 251 -18.26 15.75 -7.46
N TRP A 252 -18.01 16.94 -7.98
CA TRP A 252 -18.93 18.05 -7.87
C TRP A 252 -19.73 18.27 -9.14
N LEU A 253 -21.03 18.57 -8.99
CA LEU A 253 -21.87 19.06 -10.06
C LEU A 253 -21.82 20.60 -10.04
N ARG A 254 -21.27 21.17 -11.11
CA ARG A 254 -21.03 22.62 -11.27
C ARG A 254 -21.89 23.22 -12.36
N PRO A 255 -22.49 24.44 -12.19
CA PRO A 255 -23.13 25.11 -13.30
C PRO A 255 -22.06 25.46 -14.36
N ARG A 256 -22.36 25.13 -15.61
CA ARG A 256 -21.52 25.41 -16.76
C ARG A 256 -21.92 26.70 -17.46
N TYR A 257 -23.22 26.88 -17.64
CA TYR A 257 -23.87 28.09 -18.17
C TYR A 257 -25.35 28.07 -17.80
N TYR A 258 -26.01 29.22 -17.96
CA TYR A 258 -27.43 29.37 -17.69
C TYR A 258 -28.18 29.60 -19.01
N LYS A 259 -29.00 28.60 -19.38
CA LYS A 259 -29.70 28.60 -20.65
C LYS A 259 -30.84 29.58 -20.69
N LYS A 260 -30.93 30.37 -21.78
CA LYS A 260 -32.07 31.23 -22.11
C LYS A 260 -32.71 30.73 -23.44
N GLY A 261 -33.99 30.39 -23.38
CA GLY A 261 -34.66 29.83 -24.56
C GLY A 261 -33.95 28.59 -25.13
N ASN A 262 -33.71 28.57 -26.44
CA ASN A 262 -33.05 27.45 -27.14
C ASN A 262 -31.53 27.61 -27.34
N GLU A 263 -30.89 28.50 -26.57
CA GLU A 263 -29.44 28.75 -26.67
C GLU A 263 -28.64 27.42 -26.48
N ASN A 264 -27.65 27.23 -27.32
CA ASN A 264 -26.61 26.22 -27.11
C ASN A 264 -25.49 26.76 -26.20
N LEU A 265 -24.53 25.92 -25.87
CA LEU A 265 -23.40 26.27 -24.99
C LEU A 265 -22.63 27.50 -25.51
N PHE A 266 -22.36 27.58 -26.80
CA PHE A 266 -21.54 28.65 -27.37
C PHE A 266 -22.27 29.99 -27.32
N GLU A 267 -23.56 30.02 -27.65
CA GLU A 267 -24.42 31.21 -27.61
C GLU A 267 -24.59 31.74 -26.18
N ALA A 268 -24.87 30.84 -25.23
CA ALA A 268 -24.99 31.19 -23.82
C ALA A 268 -23.67 31.74 -23.26
N SER A 269 -22.53 31.07 -23.52
CA SER A 269 -21.21 31.51 -23.08
C SER A 269 -20.84 32.88 -23.64
N LYS A 270 -21.15 33.15 -24.93
CA LYS A 270 -20.92 34.44 -25.58
C LYS A 270 -21.77 35.55 -24.94
N ARG A 271 -23.02 35.26 -24.66
CA ARG A 271 -23.93 36.20 -23.97
C ARG A 271 -23.45 36.51 -22.55
N GLU A 272 -23.09 35.50 -21.78
CA GLU A 272 -22.61 35.69 -20.40
C GLU A 272 -21.29 36.44 -20.35
N ALA A 273 -20.33 36.10 -21.23
CA ALA A 273 -19.07 36.81 -21.34
C ALA A 273 -19.27 38.28 -21.71
N ARG A 274 -20.20 38.59 -22.64
CA ARG A 274 -20.56 39.98 -22.99
C ARG A 274 -21.16 40.70 -21.78
N ASN A 275 -22.05 40.04 -21.01
CA ASN A 275 -22.65 40.63 -19.82
C ASN A 275 -21.59 41.02 -18.78
N VAL A 276 -20.59 40.17 -18.53
CA VAL A 276 -19.48 40.48 -17.61
C VAL A 276 -18.66 41.67 -18.08
N ARG A 277 -18.55 41.90 -19.42
CA ARG A 277 -17.82 43.04 -20.02
C ARG A 277 -18.58 44.37 -19.95
N THR A 278 -19.91 44.33 -20.00
CA THR A 278 -20.75 45.54 -20.07
C THR A 278 -21.49 45.82 -18.75
N ASN A 279 -21.61 44.85 -17.89
CA ASN A 279 -22.30 44.92 -16.60
C ASN A 279 -21.48 44.17 -15.54
N VAL A 280 -22.15 43.51 -14.58
CA VAL A 280 -21.54 42.72 -13.53
C VAL A 280 -21.96 41.24 -13.63
N GLY A 281 -21.03 40.35 -13.32
CA GLY A 281 -21.30 38.94 -13.20
C GLY A 281 -20.96 38.38 -11.82
N VAL A 282 -21.68 37.33 -11.41
CA VAL A 282 -21.43 36.59 -10.18
C VAL A 282 -21.16 35.12 -10.55
N CYS A 283 -20.15 34.52 -9.94
CA CYS A 283 -19.79 33.14 -10.16
C CYS A 283 -19.74 32.36 -8.83
N ASP A 284 -20.42 31.18 -8.78
CA ASP A 284 -20.31 30.27 -7.66
C ASP A 284 -18.97 29.52 -7.74
N VAL A 285 -18.07 29.82 -6.81
CA VAL A 285 -16.75 29.19 -6.67
C VAL A 285 -16.70 28.21 -5.50
N THR A 286 -17.86 27.82 -4.95
CA THR A 286 -17.95 26.91 -3.80
C THR A 286 -17.24 25.58 -4.04
N THR A 287 -17.20 25.11 -5.27
CA THR A 287 -16.65 23.80 -5.61
C THR A 287 -15.12 23.77 -5.72
N LEU A 288 -14.44 24.93 -5.77
CA LEU A 288 -12.98 24.97 -5.73
C LEU A 288 -12.46 24.45 -4.39
N GLY A 289 -11.30 23.81 -4.37
CA GLY A 289 -10.63 23.46 -3.11
C GLY A 289 -10.21 24.71 -2.34
N LYS A 290 -10.23 24.65 -1.02
CA LYS A 290 -9.77 25.70 -0.10
C LYS A 290 -8.89 25.06 0.93
N ILE A 291 -7.66 25.53 1.05
CA ILE A 291 -6.66 25.02 1.98
C ILE A 291 -6.04 26.18 2.72
N ASP A 292 -5.98 26.09 4.04
CA ASP A 292 -5.26 27.04 4.88
C ASP A 292 -3.88 26.50 5.22
N VAL A 293 -2.85 27.27 4.93
CA VAL A 293 -1.47 26.98 5.30
C VAL A 293 -1.05 27.96 6.38
N LYS A 294 -0.70 27.45 7.57
CA LYS A 294 -0.38 28.26 8.75
C LYS A 294 0.95 27.83 9.38
N GLY A 295 1.72 28.80 9.81
CA GLY A 295 2.98 28.58 10.51
C GLY A 295 4.06 29.57 10.11
N PRO A 296 5.15 29.69 10.89
CA PRO A 296 6.24 30.62 10.60
C PRO A 296 6.89 30.34 9.25
N ASP A 297 6.91 29.10 8.80
CA ASP A 297 7.55 28.67 7.54
C ASP A 297 6.57 28.60 6.35
N ALA A 298 5.31 29.04 6.52
CA ALA A 298 4.27 28.91 5.50
C ALA A 298 4.64 29.59 4.18
N ALA A 299 5.28 30.77 4.24
CA ALA A 299 5.73 31.48 3.06
C ALA A 299 6.83 30.74 2.29
N GLU A 300 7.82 30.20 3.01
CA GLU A 300 8.90 29.42 2.44
C GLU A 300 8.40 28.11 1.87
N PHE A 301 7.51 27.41 2.59
CA PHE A 301 6.88 26.20 2.12
C PHE A 301 6.16 26.40 0.78
N LEU A 302 5.29 27.43 0.70
CA LEU A 302 4.58 27.74 -0.54
C LEU A 302 5.52 28.19 -1.66
N ASN A 303 6.62 28.85 -1.33
CA ASN A 303 7.64 29.26 -2.31
C ASN A 303 8.38 28.07 -2.92
N ARG A 304 8.43 26.92 -2.24
CA ARG A 304 8.99 25.66 -2.76
C ARG A 304 8.01 24.84 -3.58
N VAL A 305 6.72 24.92 -3.21
CA VAL A 305 5.66 24.13 -3.86
C VAL A 305 5.22 24.75 -5.19
N TYR A 306 5.21 26.08 -5.26
CA TYR A 306 4.76 26.83 -6.44
C TYR A 306 5.92 27.43 -7.22
N THR A 307 5.71 27.67 -8.49
CA THR A 307 6.67 28.39 -9.35
C THR A 307 6.78 29.89 -9.06
N ASN A 308 5.92 30.41 -8.19
CA ASN A 308 5.77 31.83 -7.91
C ASN A 308 6.46 32.25 -6.60
N ALA A 309 6.83 33.53 -6.48
CA ALA A 309 7.55 34.06 -5.32
C ALA A 309 6.61 34.47 -4.18
N TRP A 310 6.26 33.55 -3.30
CA TRP A 310 5.34 33.75 -2.19
C TRP A 310 5.94 34.56 -1.03
N LEU A 311 7.25 34.46 -0.80
CA LEU A 311 7.97 35.24 0.19
C LEU A 311 7.75 36.76 0.01
N LYS A 312 7.59 37.21 -1.24
CA LYS A 312 7.38 38.61 -1.61
C LYS A 312 5.90 39.02 -1.70
N LEU A 313 4.95 38.14 -1.35
CA LEU A 313 3.54 38.47 -1.37
C LEU A 313 3.18 39.31 -0.13
N PRO A 314 2.71 40.57 -0.27
CA PRO A 314 2.30 41.37 0.89
C PRO A 314 1.07 40.79 1.58
N VAL A 315 0.93 41.04 2.89
CA VAL A 315 -0.30 40.73 3.64
C VAL A 315 -1.50 41.46 3.02
N GLY A 316 -2.64 40.77 2.94
CA GLY A 316 -3.87 41.26 2.32
C GLY A 316 -3.88 41.21 0.78
N LYS A 317 -2.85 40.65 0.15
CA LYS A 317 -2.79 40.46 -1.31
C LYS A 317 -2.94 39.02 -1.70
N ALA A 318 -3.50 38.81 -2.89
CA ALA A 318 -3.62 37.52 -3.54
C ALA A 318 -2.70 37.42 -4.77
N ARG A 319 -2.25 36.24 -5.07
CA ARG A 319 -1.47 35.93 -6.27
C ARG A 319 -1.94 34.63 -6.86
N TYR A 320 -2.07 34.60 -8.18
CA TYR A 320 -2.23 33.34 -8.94
C TYR A 320 -0.90 32.60 -9.01
N GLY A 321 -0.95 31.29 -8.87
CA GLY A 321 0.22 30.42 -8.89
C GLY A 321 -0.01 29.12 -9.60
N VAL A 322 1.08 28.53 -10.09
CA VAL A 322 1.10 27.23 -10.74
C VAL A 322 1.98 26.29 -9.91
N MET A 323 1.41 25.13 -9.56
CA MET A 323 2.07 24.06 -8.85
C MET A 323 2.54 23.02 -9.86
N LEU A 324 3.77 22.57 -9.73
CA LEU A 324 4.37 21.53 -10.57
C LEU A 324 4.65 20.28 -9.76
N ARG A 325 4.60 19.14 -10.43
CA ARG A 325 5.16 17.90 -9.94
C ARG A 325 6.70 17.92 -10.09
N GLU A 326 7.38 16.94 -9.49
CA GLU A 326 8.84 16.78 -9.58
C GLU A 326 9.35 16.61 -11.02
N ASP A 327 8.52 16.07 -11.91
CA ASP A 327 8.80 15.90 -13.33
C ASP A 327 8.56 17.18 -14.17
N GLY A 328 8.18 18.29 -13.54
CA GLY A 328 7.91 19.58 -14.17
C GLY A 328 6.53 19.68 -14.84
N ILE A 329 5.68 18.66 -14.74
CA ILE A 329 4.31 18.70 -15.26
C ILE A 329 3.42 19.49 -14.30
N VAL A 330 2.52 20.31 -14.84
CA VAL A 330 1.54 21.07 -14.04
C VAL A 330 0.67 20.10 -13.24
N MET A 331 0.70 20.24 -11.92
CA MET A 331 -0.14 19.48 -11.01
C MET A 331 -1.48 20.17 -10.77
N ASP A 332 -1.46 21.47 -10.45
CA ASP A 332 -2.63 22.30 -10.21
C ASP A 332 -2.29 23.78 -10.34
N ASP A 333 -3.32 24.60 -10.33
CA ASP A 333 -3.22 26.05 -10.32
C ASP A 333 -4.29 26.65 -9.41
N GLY A 334 -4.06 27.89 -8.97
CA GLY A 334 -5.02 28.56 -8.12
C GLY A 334 -4.53 29.91 -7.59
N THR A 335 -5.37 30.56 -6.79
CA THR A 335 -5.02 31.80 -6.12
C THR A 335 -4.67 31.53 -4.66
N THR A 336 -3.61 32.16 -4.20
CA THR A 336 -3.22 32.15 -2.79
C THR A 336 -3.22 33.56 -2.24
N THR A 337 -3.94 33.76 -1.15
CA THR A 337 -4.06 35.03 -0.45
C THR A 337 -3.27 35.00 0.85
N ARG A 338 -2.40 35.95 1.10
CA ARG A 338 -1.73 36.09 2.39
C ARG A 338 -2.65 36.86 3.35
N ILE A 339 -3.31 36.14 4.28
CA ILE A 339 -4.26 36.70 5.26
C ILE A 339 -3.52 37.43 6.37
N SER A 340 -2.42 36.85 6.87
CA SER A 340 -1.52 37.44 7.85
C SER A 340 -0.07 37.01 7.60
N GLU A 341 0.85 37.42 8.45
CA GLU A 341 2.27 37.07 8.29
C GLU A 341 2.50 35.57 8.13
N HIS A 342 1.80 34.75 8.89
CA HIS A 342 1.96 33.31 8.96
C HIS A 342 0.69 32.51 8.55
N HIS A 343 -0.22 33.13 7.80
CA HIS A 343 -1.46 32.52 7.36
C HIS A 343 -1.75 32.80 5.89
N TYR A 344 -1.83 31.76 5.10
CA TYR A 344 -2.17 31.77 3.68
C TYR A 344 -3.43 30.96 3.44
N HIS A 345 -4.32 31.51 2.63
CA HIS A 345 -5.52 30.84 2.13
C HIS A 345 -5.37 30.59 0.64
N MET A 346 -5.29 29.34 0.24
CA MET A 346 -5.12 28.96 -1.16
C MET A 346 -6.36 28.27 -1.71
N THR A 347 -6.59 28.47 -3.01
CA THR A 347 -7.59 27.72 -3.77
C THR A 347 -6.92 26.75 -4.71
N THR A 348 -7.63 25.67 -5.03
CA THR A 348 -7.22 24.65 -6.01
C THR A 348 -8.30 24.48 -7.04
N THR A 349 -8.00 23.79 -8.15
CA THR A 349 -9.05 23.35 -9.05
C THR A 349 -9.99 22.37 -8.35
N THR A 350 -11.24 22.34 -8.78
CA THR A 350 -12.30 21.55 -8.13
C THR A 350 -11.95 20.05 -8.06
N ALA A 351 -11.41 19.50 -9.15
CA ALA A 351 -11.11 18.06 -9.27
C ALA A 351 -9.86 17.65 -8.50
N GLN A 352 -8.92 18.57 -8.28
CA GLN A 352 -7.59 18.26 -7.72
C GLN A 352 -7.48 18.56 -6.22
N ALA A 353 -8.52 19.09 -5.58
CA ALA A 353 -8.45 19.53 -4.18
C ALA A 353 -7.86 18.47 -3.21
N ALA A 354 -8.29 17.21 -3.33
CA ALA A 354 -7.79 16.13 -2.49
C ALA A 354 -6.32 15.75 -2.82
N ASN A 355 -5.96 15.72 -4.11
CA ASN A 355 -4.60 15.41 -4.54
C ASN A 355 -3.61 16.49 -4.11
N VAL A 356 -4.02 17.76 -4.20
CA VAL A 356 -3.20 18.87 -3.73
C VAL A 356 -3.00 18.80 -2.21
N LEU A 357 -4.04 18.52 -1.44
CA LEU A 357 -3.90 18.37 0.01
C LEU A 357 -2.92 17.24 0.35
N SER A 358 -3.07 16.07 -0.26
CA SER A 358 -2.17 14.94 -0.05
C SER A 358 -0.71 15.22 -0.47
N HIS A 359 -0.51 16.09 -1.46
CA HIS A 359 0.83 16.51 -1.88
C HIS A 359 1.47 17.49 -0.89
N LEU A 360 0.67 18.28 -0.20
CA LEU A 360 1.15 19.27 0.78
C LEU A 360 1.43 18.65 2.17
N GLU A 361 0.84 17.50 2.50
CA GLU A 361 1.06 16.71 3.71
C GLU A 361 2.30 15.82 3.61
#